data_074c0fbd94becf17a63a7c039388ae92
#
_entry.id   074c0fbd94becf17a63a7c039388ae92
#
_cell.length_a   1.000
_cell.length_b   1.000
_cell.length_c   1.000
_cell.angle_alpha   90.00
_cell.angle_beta   90.00
_cell.angle_gamma   90.00
#
_symmetry.space_group_name_H-M   'P 1'
#
loop_
_entity.id
_entity.type
_entity.pdbx_description
1 polymer ?
#
loop_
_entity_poly.entity_id
_entity_poly.type
_entity_poly.pdbx_seq_one_letter_code
_entity_poly.pdbx_strand_id
1 'polypeptide(L)'
;MLCYVTPKEHPGLPNRDDVKQGLIAYKIAAHAADVAKGHPGAQDRDDALSRARFEFRWSDQFDLAIDPETARAYHDETLPAPAAKTAHFCSMCGPKFCSMEITQQVREMAEANAEELAIQDGLDAQSAAFRAAGGTVYVEDDVR
;
A
#
# COMPACT_ATOMS: atom_id res chain seq x y z
N MET A 1 -29.24 5.63 -19.51
CA MET A 1 -29.47 5.66 -18.05
C MET A 1 -29.87 4.27 -17.62
N LEU A 2 -29.12 3.64 -16.75
CA LEU A 2 -29.47 2.33 -16.20
C LEU A 2 -30.62 2.54 -15.19
N CYS A 3 -31.70 1.81 -15.33
CA CYS A 3 -32.87 1.91 -14.45
C CYS A 3 -32.91 0.81 -13.39
N TYR A 4 -31.79 0.12 -13.18
CA TYR A 4 -31.69 -0.93 -12.18
C TYR A 4 -31.27 -0.33 -10.82
N VAL A 5 -32.23 -0.22 -9.90
CA VAL A 5 -32.01 0.42 -8.59
C VAL A 5 -31.75 -0.61 -7.50
N THR A 6 -32.25 -1.83 -7.65
CA THR A 6 -32.16 -2.90 -6.66
C THR A 6 -32.33 -4.26 -7.32
N PRO A 7 -31.72 -5.34 -6.79
CA PRO A 7 -31.88 -6.68 -7.33
C PRO A 7 -33.33 -7.19 -7.38
N LYS A 8 -34.22 -6.61 -6.57
CA LYS A 8 -35.63 -7.00 -6.47
C LYS A 8 -36.60 -6.03 -7.15
N GLU A 9 -36.14 -5.11 -8.00
CA GLU A 9 -36.99 -4.03 -8.53
C GLU A 9 -38.30 -4.52 -9.17
N HIS A 10 -38.27 -5.59 -9.94
CA HIS A 10 -39.48 -6.17 -10.56
C HIS A 10 -39.90 -7.50 -9.94
N PRO A 11 -38.99 -8.37 -9.45
CA PRO A 11 -39.37 -9.68 -8.92
C PRO A 11 -39.95 -9.65 -7.50
N GLY A 12 -39.88 -8.53 -6.80
CA GLY A 12 -40.36 -8.44 -5.43
C GLY A 12 -40.29 -7.03 -4.82
N LEU A 13 -40.68 -6.91 -3.56
CA LEU A 13 -40.57 -5.66 -2.81
C LEU A 13 -39.14 -5.57 -2.24
N PRO A 14 -38.36 -4.56 -2.63
CA PRO A 14 -37.02 -4.35 -2.10
C PRO A 14 -37.08 -3.90 -0.62
N ASN A 15 -36.20 -4.46 0.16
CA ASN A 15 -35.92 -3.96 1.53
C ASN A 15 -34.78 -2.92 1.49
N ARG A 16 -34.39 -2.39 2.65
CA ARG A 16 -33.34 -1.39 2.78
C ARG A 16 -31.98 -1.89 2.26
N ASP A 17 -31.66 -3.16 2.51
CA ASP A 17 -30.39 -3.73 2.09
C ASP A 17 -30.34 -3.95 0.57
N ASP A 18 -31.46 -4.34 -0.02
CA ASP A 18 -31.56 -4.44 -1.49
C ASP A 18 -31.30 -3.07 -2.15
N VAL A 19 -31.86 -2.01 -1.59
CA VAL A 19 -31.63 -0.63 -2.08
C VAL A 19 -30.19 -0.21 -1.88
N LYS A 20 -29.57 -0.52 -0.74
CA LYS A 20 -28.14 -0.25 -0.48
C LYS A 20 -27.26 -0.96 -1.52
N GLN A 21 -27.51 -2.24 -1.80
CA GLN A 21 -26.76 -3.00 -2.80
C GLN A 21 -26.89 -2.40 -4.21
N GLY A 22 -28.10 -1.99 -4.60
CA GLY A 22 -28.33 -1.31 -5.86
C GLY A 22 -27.55 0.01 -5.96
N LEU A 23 -27.56 0.80 -4.91
CA LEU A 23 -26.80 2.06 -4.85
C LEU A 23 -25.29 1.83 -4.96
N ILE A 24 -24.75 0.82 -4.28
CA ILE A 24 -23.34 0.45 -4.38
C ILE A 24 -22.98 0.02 -5.80
N ALA A 25 -23.82 -0.81 -6.44
CA ALA A 25 -23.61 -1.20 -7.82
C ALA A 25 -23.56 0.01 -8.77
N TYR A 26 -24.44 1.00 -8.60
CA TYR A 26 -24.38 2.24 -9.37
C TYR A 26 -23.13 3.07 -9.11
N LYS A 27 -22.68 3.15 -7.86
CA LYS A 27 -21.43 3.85 -7.54
C LYS A 27 -20.24 3.20 -8.23
N ILE A 28 -20.16 1.86 -8.24
CA ILE A 28 -19.11 1.12 -8.95
C ILE A 28 -19.18 1.42 -10.45
N ALA A 29 -20.36 1.34 -11.06
CA ALA A 29 -20.53 1.60 -12.49
C ALA A 29 -20.19 3.05 -12.87
N ALA A 30 -20.59 4.02 -12.07
CA ALA A 30 -20.28 5.43 -12.27
C ALA A 30 -18.77 5.69 -12.16
N HIS A 31 -18.13 5.17 -11.14
CA HIS A 31 -16.69 5.30 -10.95
C HIS A 31 -15.90 4.67 -12.11
N ALA A 32 -16.26 3.45 -12.51
CA ALA A 32 -15.63 2.79 -13.65
C ALA A 32 -15.79 3.60 -14.96
N ALA A 33 -16.95 4.21 -15.17
CA ALA A 33 -17.20 5.06 -16.34
C ALA A 33 -16.35 6.36 -16.29
N ASP A 34 -16.17 6.96 -15.13
CA ASP A 34 -15.35 8.17 -14.96
C ASP A 34 -13.88 7.87 -15.19
N VAL A 35 -13.36 6.78 -14.66
CA VAL A 35 -11.99 6.29 -14.94
C VAL A 35 -11.80 6.01 -16.42
N ALA A 36 -12.73 5.29 -17.05
CA ALA A 36 -12.66 4.94 -18.48
C ALA A 36 -12.70 6.17 -19.40
N LYS A 37 -13.36 7.25 -18.99
CA LYS A 37 -13.41 8.52 -19.72
C LYS A 37 -12.21 9.43 -19.46
N GLY A 38 -11.34 9.08 -18.52
CA GLY A 38 -10.24 9.94 -18.09
C GLY A 38 -10.72 11.20 -17.36
N HIS A 39 -11.82 11.10 -16.59
CA HIS A 39 -12.31 12.24 -15.82
C HIS A 39 -11.25 12.70 -14.81
N PRO A 40 -10.94 14.00 -14.72
CA PRO A 40 -9.94 14.51 -13.77
C PRO A 40 -10.25 14.10 -12.35
N GLY A 41 -9.26 13.53 -11.64
CA GLY A 41 -9.40 13.09 -10.26
C GLY A 41 -10.08 11.73 -10.05
N ALA A 42 -10.60 11.08 -11.09
CA ALA A 42 -11.25 9.78 -10.95
C ALA A 42 -10.27 8.69 -10.45
N GLN A 43 -9.02 8.74 -10.89
CA GLN A 43 -7.97 7.79 -10.49
C GLN A 43 -7.41 8.06 -9.10
N ASP A 44 -7.51 9.29 -8.58
CA ASP A 44 -6.85 9.70 -7.33
C ASP A 44 -7.29 8.86 -6.12
N ARG A 45 -8.58 8.51 -6.10
CA ARG A 45 -9.15 7.66 -5.05
C ARG A 45 -8.62 6.23 -5.11
N ASP A 46 -8.51 5.66 -6.31
CA ASP A 46 -8.03 4.30 -6.51
C ASP A 46 -6.55 4.21 -6.14
N ASP A 47 -5.77 5.22 -6.47
CA ASP A 47 -4.36 5.34 -6.09
C ASP A 47 -4.22 5.47 -4.56
N ALA A 48 -5.05 6.29 -3.92
CA ALA A 48 -5.05 6.44 -2.46
C ALA A 48 -5.41 5.12 -1.76
N LEU A 49 -6.45 4.43 -2.24
CA LEU A 49 -6.89 3.14 -1.70
C LEU A 49 -5.81 2.06 -1.91
N SER A 50 -5.20 2.01 -3.08
CA SER A 50 -4.13 1.06 -3.39
C SER A 50 -2.91 1.29 -2.52
N ARG A 51 -2.54 2.56 -2.27
CA ARG A 51 -1.45 2.92 -1.36
C ARG A 51 -1.76 2.54 0.08
N ALA A 52 -2.96 2.86 0.57
CA ALA A 52 -3.40 2.47 1.91
C ALA A 52 -3.34 0.95 2.11
N ARG A 53 -3.78 0.19 1.10
CA ARG A 53 -3.70 -1.27 1.12
C ARG A 53 -2.27 -1.79 1.13
N PHE A 54 -1.40 -1.23 0.31
CA PHE A 54 0.01 -1.64 0.24
C PHE A 54 0.74 -1.39 1.57
N GLU A 55 0.41 -0.30 2.25
CA GLU A 55 0.99 0.08 3.54
C GLU A 55 0.26 -0.54 4.75
N PHE A 56 -0.71 -1.43 4.53
CA PHE A 56 -1.55 -2.07 5.56
C PHE A 56 -2.28 -1.08 6.47
N ARG A 57 -2.61 0.11 5.95
CA ARG A 57 -3.43 1.11 6.65
C ARG A 57 -4.92 0.79 6.47
N TRP A 58 -5.38 -0.23 7.19
CA TRP A 58 -6.72 -0.81 7.02
C TRP A 58 -7.85 0.19 7.24
N SER A 59 -7.75 1.05 8.25
CA SER A 59 -8.76 2.10 8.50
C SER A 59 -8.93 3.03 7.31
N ASP A 60 -7.83 3.51 6.74
CA ASP A 60 -7.84 4.37 5.56
C ASP A 60 -8.41 3.64 4.35
N GLN A 61 -8.07 2.34 4.18
CA GLN A 61 -8.63 1.53 3.11
C GLN A 61 -10.16 1.40 3.24
N PHE A 62 -10.70 1.22 4.46
CA PHE A 62 -12.15 1.14 4.66
C PHE A 62 -12.81 2.48 4.39
N ASP A 63 -12.25 3.58 4.87
CA ASP A 63 -12.81 4.92 4.67
C ASP A 63 -12.81 5.33 3.18
N LEU A 64 -11.86 4.85 2.40
CA LEU A 64 -11.80 5.03 0.95
C LEU A 64 -12.66 4.01 0.17
N ALA A 65 -13.16 2.96 0.80
CA ALA A 65 -13.99 1.94 0.14
C ALA A 65 -15.34 2.51 -0.33
N ILE A 66 -15.90 1.93 -1.39
CA ILE A 66 -17.23 2.33 -1.89
C ILE A 66 -18.32 1.96 -0.88
N ASP A 67 -18.14 0.87 -0.15
CA ASP A 67 -18.98 0.45 0.99
C ASP A 67 -18.08 0.20 2.22
N PRO A 68 -17.77 1.22 3.01
CA PRO A 68 -16.89 1.13 4.16
C PRO A 68 -17.36 0.15 5.24
N GLU A 69 -18.68 0.11 5.46
CA GLU A 69 -19.28 -0.75 6.48
C GLU A 69 -19.09 -2.23 6.13
N THR A 70 -19.41 -2.60 4.90
CA THR A 70 -19.27 -3.99 4.43
C THR A 70 -17.80 -4.40 4.34
N ALA A 71 -16.91 -3.52 3.88
CA ALA A 71 -15.48 -3.78 3.83
C ALA A 71 -14.90 -4.07 5.23
N ARG A 72 -15.28 -3.26 6.22
CA ARG A 72 -14.88 -3.45 7.62
C ARG A 72 -15.46 -4.74 8.21
N ALA A 73 -16.75 -5.03 7.95
CA ALA A 73 -17.41 -6.22 8.46
C ALA A 73 -16.72 -7.50 7.95
N TYR A 74 -16.39 -7.59 6.68
CA TYR A 74 -15.69 -8.75 6.12
C TYR A 74 -14.26 -8.91 6.67
N HIS A 75 -13.54 -7.81 6.84
CA HIS A 75 -12.23 -7.86 7.46
C HIS A 75 -12.31 -8.35 8.91
N ASP A 76 -13.25 -7.83 9.69
CA ASP A 76 -13.43 -8.17 11.10
C ASP A 76 -13.93 -9.59 11.29
N GLU A 77 -14.76 -10.11 10.39
CA GLU A 77 -15.22 -11.50 10.39
C GLU A 77 -14.07 -12.49 10.21
N THR A 78 -13.17 -12.18 9.29
CA THR A 78 -12.05 -13.06 8.94
C THR A 78 -10.85 -12.91 9.88
N LEU A 79 -10.72 -11.77 10.56
CA LEU A 79 -9.65 -11.46 11.52
C LEU A 79 -10.25 -10.98 12.85
N PRO A 80 -10.91 -11.87 13.62
CA PRO A 80 -11.68 -11.47 14.80
C PRO A 80 -10.81 -11.00 15.98
N ALA A 81 -9.56 -11.45 16.07
CA ALA A 81 -8.66 -11.02 17.14
C ALA A 81 -8.25 -9.55 16.99
N PRO A 82 -8.33 -8.73 18.06
CA PRO A 82 -7.99 -7.30 17.97
C PRO A 82 -6.60 -7.02 17.39
N ALA A 83 -5.60 -7.79 17.75
CA ALA A 83 -4.24 -7.66 17.22
C ALA A 83 -4.14 -8.01 15.73
N ALA A 84 -5.00 -8.90 15.22
CA ALA A 84 -5.02 -9.28 13.82
C ALA A 84 -5.64 -8.19 12.93
N LYS A 85 -6.51 -7.34 13.48
CA LYS A 85 -7.18 -6.25 12.73
C LYS A 85 -6.24 -5.14 12.27
N THR A 86 -5.09 -5.01 12.90
CA THR A 86 -4.04 -4.04 12.54
C THR A 86 -2.78 -4.71 11.99
N ALA A 87 -2.82 -6.01 11.74
CA ALA A 87 -1.68 -6.77 11.28
C ALA A 87 -1.27 -6.41 9.84
N HIS A 88 0.00 -6.59 9.53
CA HIS A 88 0.57 -6.36 8.21
C HIS A 88 0.35 -7.56 7.26
N PHE A 89 -0.84 -8.10 7.28
CA PHE A 89 -1.31 -9.11 6.34
C PHE A 89 -2.85 -9.09 6.29
N CYS A 90 -3.44 -9.69 5.28
CA CYS A 90 -4.89 -9.90 5.20
C CYS A 90 -5.24 -11.38 5.33
N SER A 91 -6.52 -11.67 5.59
CA SER A 91 -7.04 -13.04 5.73
C SER A 91 -6.84 -13.90 4.48
N MET A 92 -6.74 -13.28 3.30
CA MET A 92 -6.61 -13.99 2.03
C MET A 92 -5.31 -14.78 1.92
N CYS A 93 -4.18 -14.17 2.26
CA CYS A 93 -2.85 -14.76 2.15
C CYS A 93 -2.32 -15.30 3.49
N GLY A 94 -2.81 -14.74 4.60
CA GLY A 94 -2.32 -15.04 5.95
C GLY A 94 -0.93 -14.48 6.24
N PRO A 95 -0.41 -14.74 7.46
CA PRO A 95 0.78 -14.06 7.95
C PRO A 95 2.11 -14.52 7.33
N LYS A 96 2.13 -15.64 6.61
CA LYS A 96 3.37 -16.23 6.09
C LYS A 96 3.59 -16.05 4.60
N PHE A 97 2.58 -15.63 3.86
CA PHE A 97 2.60 -15.61 2.39
C PHE A 97 2.00 -14.34 1.79
N CYS A 98 1.95 -13.24 2.54
CA CYS A 98 1.46 -11.98 2.00
C CYS A 98 2.48 -11.41 0.99
N SER A 99 2.10 -11.36 -0.28
CA SER A 99 2.98 -10.84 -1.34
C SER A 99 3.35 -9.36 -1.15
N MET A 100 2.46 -8.57 -0.54
CA MET A 100 2.75 -7.17 -0.24
C MET A 100 3.80 -7.03 0.85
N GLU A 101 3.70 -7.82 1.93
CA GLU A 101 4.68 -7.87 3.01
C GLU A 101 6.04 -8.33 2.48
N ILE A 102 6.07 -9.42 1.70
CA ILE A 102 7.31 -9.91 1.08
C ILE A 102 7.93 -8.83 0.18
N THR A 103 7.13 -8.12 -0.59
CA THR A 103 7.62 -7.03 -1.45
C THR A 103 8.23 -5.90 -0.62
N GLN A 104 7.64 -5.54 0.51
CA GLN A 104 8.20 -4.53 1.41
C GLN A 104 9.53 -5.00 2.00
N GLN A 105 9.58 -6.22 2.51
CA GLN A 105 10.82 -6.81 3.04
C GLN A 105 11.94 -6.85 1.99
N VAL A 106 11.63 -7.23 0.75
CA VAL A 106 12.62 -7.23 -0.35
C VAL A 106 13.12 -5.82 -0.66
N ARG A 107 12.25 -4.81 -0.64
CA ARG A 107 12.65 -3.41 -0.84
C ARG A 107 13.54 -2.91 0.28
N GLU A 108 13.17 -3.16 1.54
CA GLU A 108 14.00 -2.81 2.70
C GLU A 108 15.38 -3.47 2.64
N MET A 109 15.45 -4.74 2.27
CA MET A 109 16.72 -5.44 2.07
C MET A 109 17.54 -4.84 0.92
N ALA A 110 16.90 -4.46 -0.17
CA ALA A 110 17.58 -3.84 -1.31
C ALA A 110 18.12 -2.45 -0.97
N GLU A 111 17.37 -1.65 -0.21
CA GLU A 111 17.80 -0.34 0.29
C GLU A 111 18.98 -0.47 1.26
N ALA A 112 18.92 -1.39 2.21
CA ALA A 112 20.01 -1.68 3.15
C ALA A 112 21.29 -2.13 2.43
N ASN A 113 21.17 -3.02 1.45
CA ASN A 113 22.30 -3.46 0.64
C ASN A 113 22.92 -2.33 -0.21
N ALA A 114 22.08 -1.43 -0.75
CA ALA A 114 22.58 -0.27 -1.50
C ALA A 114 23.33 0.71 -0.62
N GLU A 115 22.87 0.92 0.62
CA GLU A 115 23.57 1.75 1.61
C GLU A 115 24.91 1.13 2.02
N GLU A 116 24.97 -0.18 2.26
CA GLU A 116 26.21 -0.90 2.59
C GLU A 116 27.23 -0.81 1.45
N LEU A 117 26.79 -0.99 0.19
CA LEU A 117 27.65 -0.83 -0.98
C LEU A 117 28.20 0.60 -1.13
N ALA A 118 27.36 1.61 -0.89
CA ALA A 118 27.79 3.01 -0.93
C ALA A 118 28.82 3.34 0.15
N ILE A 119 28.68 2.78 1.36
CA ILE A 119 29.66 2.91 2.44
C ILE A 119 30.98 2.24 2.03
N GLN A 120 30.94 1.04 1.48
CA GLN A 120 32.12 0.32 1.05
C GLN A 120 32.88 1.07 -0.06
N ASP A 121 32.18 1.58 -1.06
CA ASP A 121 32.75 2.40 -2.12
C ASP A 121 33.42 3.66 -1.56
N GLY A 122 32.79 4.31 -0.56
CA GLY A 122 33.36 5.46 0.14
C GLY A 122 34.65 5.12 0.90
N LEU A 123 34.69 4.00 1.62
CA LEU A 123 35.87 3.52 2.33
C LEU A 123 37.00 3.17 1.36
N ASP A 124 36.69 2.55 0.25
CA ASP A 124 37.69 2.19 -0.77
C ASP A 124 38.29 3.44 -1.44
N ALA A 125 37.46 4.44 -1.71
CA ALA A 125 37.90 5.74 -2.24
C ALA A 125 38.84 6.48 -1.24
N GLN A 126 38.48 6.52 0.02
CA GLN A 126 39.31 7.13 1.08
C GLN A 126 40.63 6.35 1.27
N SER A 127 40.57 5.03 1.26
CA SER A 127 41.76 4.17 1.34
C SER A 127 42.70 4.37 0.17
N ALA A 128 42.15 4.55 -1.03
CA ALA A 128 42.96 4.85 -2.23
C ALA A 128 43.63 6.24 -2.16
N ALA A 129 42.86 7.25 -1.71
CA ALA A 129 43.38 8.60 -1.52
C ALA A 129 44.51 8.65 -0.46
N PHE A 130 44.35 7.95 0.65
CA PHE A 130 45.34 7.83 1.70
C PHE A 130 46.63 7.18 1.18
N ARG A 131 46.54 6.09 0.43
CA ARG A 131 47.69 5.44 -0.19
C ARG A 131 48.39 6.33 -1.19
N ALA A 132 47.64 7.08 -1.99
CA ALA A 132 48.19 8.03 -2.97
C ALA A 132 48.90 9.23 -2.31
N ALA A 133 48.45 9.64 -1.12
CA ALA A 133 49.10 10.67 -0.30
C ALA A 133 50.35 10.21 0.48
N GLY A 134 50.81 8.93 0.28
CA GLY A 134 52.01 8.39 0.90
C GLY A 134 51.78 7.50 2.10
N GLY A 135 50.54 7.26 2.52
CA GLY A 135 50.15 6.26 3.52
C GLY A 135 50.65 6.53 4.96
N THR A 136 51.08 7.75 5.27
CA THR A 136 51.61 8.12 6.60
C THR A 136 50.50 8.70 7.46
N VAL A 137 50.29 8.13 8.67
CA VAL A 137 49.29 8.59 9.66
C VAL A 137 49.75 9.84 10.39
N TYR A 138 51.07 10.07 10.48
CA TYR A 138 51.67 11.24 11.13
C TYR A 138 52.45 12.06 10.10
N VAL A 139 52.09 13.33 9.97
CA VAL A 139 52.93 14.31 9.26
C VAL A 139 53.93 14.78 10.30
N GLU A 140 55.23 14.60 10.07
CA GLU A 140 56.25 15.24 10.88
C GLU A 140 56.12 16.75 10.67
N ASP A 141 55.69 17.47 11.74
CA ASP A 141 55.74 18.93 11.74
C ASP A 141 57.21 19.35 11.61
N ASP A 142 57.58 19.93 10.45
CA ASP A 142 58.85 20.64 10.30
C ASP A 142 58.85 21.88 11.23
N VAL A 143 59.25 21.65 12.47
CA VAL A 143 59.55 22.76 13.40
C VAL A 143 60.81 23.44 12.91
N ARG A 144 60.62 24.60 12.24
CA ARG A 144 61.71 25.59 12.01
C ARG A 144 61.76 26.55 13.16
#